data_cd3c3c271ad21f007c6bf88ab34d3b61
#
_entry.id   cd3c3c271ad21f007c6bf88ab34d3b61
#
_cell.length_a   1.000
_cell.length_b   1.000
_cell.length_c   1.000
_cell.angle_alpha   90.00
_cell.angle_beta   90.00
_cell.angle_gamma   90.00
#
_symmetry.space_group_name_H-M   'P 1'
#
loop_
_entity.id
_entity.type
_entity.pdbx_description
1 polymer ?
#
loop_
_entity_poly.entity_id
_entity_poly.type
_entity_poly.pdbx_seq_one_letter_code
_entity_poly.pdbx_strand_id
1 'polypeptide(L)'
;GYQALLEGARAGQFDIIVAEALDRLSRDQEDVAALYKRLSFSGVKLITLAEGEISELHVGLKGTMNALFLKDLAQKTHRGLAGRVRGGKSGGGKSYGYDIVRELDEAGEPVRGNQTINPAEAEVVRRIFRDYINGKSPRAIAFALNKEMVPGPTGKGWTPSTIIGNRKRGTGILN
;
A
#
# COMPACT_ATOMS: atom_id res chain seq x y z
N GLY A 1 9.54 -24.28 17.20
CA GLY A 1 9.33 -23.80 15.86
C GLY A 1 10.62 -23.70 15.06
N TYR A 2 10.86 -22.60 14.36
CA TYR A 2 11.99 -22.40 13.44
C TYR A 2 13.38 -22.68 14.04
N GLN A 3 13.64 -22.19 15.24
CA GLN A 3 14.91 -22.42 15.97
C GLN A 3 15.14 -23.92 16.23
N ALA A 4 14.13 -24.63 16.73
CA ALA A 4 14.23 -26.05 17.00
C ALA A 4 14.48 -26.88 15.73
N LEU A 5 13.93 -26.46 14.58
CA LEU A 5 14.18 -27.08 13.28
C LEU A 5 15.65 -26.92 12.86
N LEU A 6 16.24 -25.75 13.04
CA LEU A 6 17.66 -25.52 12.73
C LEU A 6 18.60 -26.27 13.69
N GLU A 7 18.25 -26.36 14.96
CA GLU A 7 19.01 -27.15 15.96
C GLU A 7 18.96 -28.63 15.65
N GLY A 8 17.77 -29.17 15.31
CA GLY A 8 17.61 -30.54 14.89
C GLY A 8 18.39 -30.89 13.61
N ALA A 9 18.38 -29.98 12.62
CA ALA A 9 19.17 -30.16 11.41
C ALA A 9 20.68 -30.21 11.71
N ARG A 10 21.18 -29.31 12.55
CA ARG A 10 22.60 -29.30 12.98
C ARG A 10 22.99 -30.53 13.78
N ALA A 11 22.06 -31.05 14.58
CA ALA A 11 22.26 -32.24 15.38
C ALA A 11 22.09 -33.56 14.58
N GLY A 12 21.79 -33.48 13.28
CA GLY A 12 21.60 -34.67 12.44
C GLY A 12 20.37 -35.50 12.82
N GLN A 13 19.34 -34.88 13.37
CA GLN A 13 18.14 -35.59 13.84
C GLN A 13 17.24 -36.04 12.65
N PHE A 14 17.43 -35.48 11.47
CA PHE A 14 16.68 -35.79 10.26
C PHE A 14 17.47 -35.38 9.02
N ASP A 15 17.22 -36.05 7.90
CA ASP A 15 17.89 -35.82 6.62
C ASP A 15 17.01 -35.04 5.64
N ILE A 16 15.70 -34.96 5.90
CA ILE A 16 14.72 -34.37 4.98
C ILE A 16 13.73 -33.54 5.79
N ILE A 17 13.43 -32.35 5.25
CA ILE A 17 12.32 -31.50 5.69
C ILE A 17 11.28 -31.49 4.57
N VAL A 18 10.01 -31.71 4.94
CA VAL A 18 8.89 -31.62 4.00
C VAL A 18 7.99 -30.45 4.41
N ALA A 19 7.67 -29.58 3.47
CA ALA A 19 6.73 -28.48 3.63
C ALA A 19 5.67 -28.48 2.52
N GLU A 20 4.56 -27.79 2.70
CA GLU A 20 3.53 -27.64 1.67
C GLU A 20 4.07 -26.84 0.48
N ALA A 21 4.67 -25.68 0.76
CA ALA A 21 5.29 -24.79 -0.21
C ALA A 21 6.34 -23.90 0.48
N LEU A 22 7.21 -23.24 -0.29
CA LEU A 22 8.26 -22.37 0.27
C LEU A 22 7.70 -21.18 1.07
N ASP A 23 6.56 -20.61 0.68
CA ASP A 23 5.91 -19.50 1.36
C ASP A 23 5.29 -19.88 2.72
N ARG A 24 5.16 -21.16 3.03
CA ARG A 24 4.80 -21.65 4.38
C ARG A 24 5.97 -21.62 5.35
N LEU A 25 7.19 -21.65 4.83
CA LEU A 25 8.39 -21.55 5.66
C LEU A 25 8.72 -20.10 6.03
N SER A 26 8.71 -19.19 5.06
CA SER A 26 8.74 -17.75 5.27
C SER A 26 8.13 -17.03 4.07
N ARG A 27 7.56 -15.84 4.33
CA ARG A 27 7.12 -14.91 3.28
C ARG A 27 8.26 -14.04 2.77
N ASP A 28 9.34 -13.97 3.54
CA ASP A 28 10.54 -13.23 3.19
C ASP A 28 11.49 -14.13 2.41
N GLN A 29 11.94 -13.65 1.26
CA GLN A 29 12.86 -14.37 0.39
C GLN A 29 14.24 -14.54 1.01
N GLU A 30 14.71 -13.54 1.77
CA GLU A 30 16.02 -13.60 2.44
C GLU A 30 16.02 -14.72 3.50
N ASP A 31 14.93 -14.86 4.25
CA ASP A 31 14.75 -15.92 5.23
C ASP A 31 14.76 -17.32 4.56
N VAL A 32 14.02 -17.47 3.44
CA VAL A 32 13.98 -18.74 2.70
C VAL A 32 15.36 -19.10 2.18
N ALA A 33 16.09 -18.15 1.61
CA ALA A 33 17.45 -18.35 1.11
C ALA A 33 18.42 -18.70 2.24
N ALA A 34 18.34 -17.99 3.38
CA ALA A 34 19.14 -18.27 4.56
C ALA A 34 18.85 -19.66 5.14
N LEU A 35 17.56 -20.04 5.23
CA LEU A 35 17.14 -21.37 5.67
C LEU A 35 17.72 -22.44 4.76
N TYR A 36 17.52 -22.32 3.44
CA TYR A 36 18.02 -23.27 2.44
C TYR A 36 19.54 -23.48 2.57
N LYS A 37 20.32 -22.38 2.66
CA LYS A 37 21.77 -22.45 2.84
C LYS A 37 22.17 -23.23 4.11
N ARG A 38 21.50 -22.95 5.22
CA ARG A 38 21.77 -23.63 6.51
C ARG A 38 21.45 -25.12 6.45
N LEU A 39 20.33 -25.50 5.84
CA LEU A 39 19.95 -26.90 5.65
C LEU A 39 20.92 -27.63 4.71
N SER A 40 21.26 -27.02 3.59
CA SER A 40 22.24 -27.59 2.64
C SER A 40 23.61 -27.80 3.29
N PHE A 41 24.06 -26.85 4.12
CA PHE A 41 25.29 -26.98 4.89
C PHE A 41 25.25 -28.13 5.90
N SER A 42 24.08 -28.42 6.48
CA SER A 42 23.85 -29.56 7.39
C SER A 42 23.54 -30.87 6.65
N GLY A 43 23.57 -30.90 5.33
CA GLY A 43 23.27 -32.09 4.52
C GLY A 43 21.76 -32.44 4.48
N VAL A 44 20.88 -31.56 4.96
CA VAL A 44 19.44 -31.79 5.02
C VAL A 44 18.77 -31.32 3.74
N LYS A 45 17.98 -32.18 3.11
CA LYS A 45 17.18 -31.85 1.91
C LYS A 45 15.89 -31.15 2.28
N LEU A 46 15.51 -30.15 1.49
CA LEU A 46 14.22 -29.49 1.58
C LEU A 46 13.35 -29.93 0.42
N ILE A 47 12.18 -30.49 0.72
CA ILE A 47 11.19 -30.93 -0.26
C ILE A 47 9.88 -30.20 0.00
N THR A 48 9.23 -29.70 -1.04
CA THR A 48 7.88 -29.17 -0.92
C THR A 48 6.90 -29.98 -1.77
N LEU A 49 5.63 -29.98 -1.37
CA LEU A 49 4.58 -30.64 -2.14
C LEU A 49 4.29 -29.90 -3.44
N ALA A 50 4.49 -28.59 -3.46
CA ALA A 50 4.21 -27.74 -4.61
C ALA A 50 5.34 -27.76 -5.66
N GLU A 51 6.61 -27.74 -5.22
CA GLU A 51 7.78 -27.58 -6.10
C GLU A 51 8.68 -28.82 -6.18
N GLY A 52 8.46 -29.82 -5.30
CA GLY A 52 9.35 -31.01 -5.20
C GLY A 52 10.63 -30.72 -4.41
N GLU A 53 11.76 -31.36 -4.75
CA GLU A 53 13.06 -31.11 -4.11
C GLU A 53 13.56 -29.71 -4.45
N ILE A 54 13.83 -28.91 -3.42
CA ILE A 54 14.23 -27.52 -3.57
C ILE A 54 15.73 -27.45 -3.85
N SER A 55 16.09 -26.70 -4.88
CA SER A 55 17.48 -26.39 -5.25
C SER A 55 17.74 -24.88 -5.09
N GLU A 56 19.01 -24.50 -5.16
CA GLU A 56 19.43 -23.08 -5.16
C GLU A 56 18.77 -22.30 -6.29
N LEU A 57 18.56 -22.94 -7.46
CA LEU A 57 17.86 -22.34 -8.58
C LEU A 57 16.39 -22.03 -8.25
N HIS A 58 15.68 -22.92 -7.55
CA HIS A 58 14.29 -22.69 -7.14
C HIS A 58 14.18 -21.48 -6.19
N VAL A 59 15.09 -21.37 -5.22
CA VAL A 59 15.12 -20.24 -4.27
C VAL A 59 15.40 -18.93 -4.99
N GLY A 60 16.39 -18.88 -5.86
CA GLY A 60 16.75 -17.68 -6.62
C GLY A 60 15.69 -17.26 -7.62
N LEU A 61 15.13 -18.21 -8.38
CA LEU A 61 14.14 -17.94 -9.41
C LEU A 61 12.82 -17.46 -8.80
N LYS A 62 12.32 -18.12 -7.75
CA LYS A 62 11.06 -17.76 -7.10
C LYS A 62 11.12 -16.34 -6.52
N GLY A 63 12.25 -15.97 -5.92
CA GLY A 63 12.44 -14.61 -5.42
C GLY A 63 12.45 -13.56 -6.51
N THR A 64 13.17 -13.79 -7.58
CA THR A 64 13.21 -12.88 -8.74
C THR A 64 11.84 -12.75 -9.40
N MET A 65 11.12 -13.87 -9.58
CA MET A 65 9.76 -13.85 -10.14
C MET A 65 8.78 -13.09 -9.25
N ASN A 66 8.83 -13.27 -7.94
CA ASN A 66 7.98 -12.51 -7.01
C ASN A 66 8.24 -11.00 -7.10
N ALA A 67 9.51 -10.57 -7.15
CA ALA A 67 9.86 -9.17 -7.31
C ALA A 67 9.36 -8.59 -8.64
N LEU A 68 9.50 -9.34 -9.74
CA LEU A 68 8.99 -8.95 -11.06
C LEU A 68 7.46 -8.87 -11.05
N PHE A 69 6.78 -9.86 -10.46
CA PHE A 69 5.32 -9.88 -10.35
C PHE A 69 4.79 -8.68 -9.57
N LEU A 70 5.39 -8.35 -8.42
CA LEU A 70 5.00 -7.18 -7.62
C LEU A 70 5.22 -5.87 -8.40
N LYS A 71 6.32 -5.77 -9.14
CA LYS A 71 6.60 -4.60 -10.00
C LYS A 71 5.55 -4.47 -11.12
N ASP A 72 5.21 -5.56 -11.79
CA ASP A 72 4.21 -5.58 -12.86
C ASP A 72 2.81 -5.25 -12.30
N LEU A 73 2.44 -5.82 -11.16
CA LEU A 73 1.19 -5.50 -10.47
C LEU A 73 1.11 -4.02 -10.09
N ALA A 74 2.19 -3.44 -9.54
CA ALA A 74 2.25 -2.03 -9.22
C ALA A 74 2.07 -1.15 -10.46
N GLN A 75 2.73 -1.51 -11.58
CA GLN A 75 2.58 -0.79 -12.84
C GLN A 75 1.15 -0.89 -13.42
N LYS A 76 0.54 -2.07 -13.37
CA LYS A 76 -0.85 -2.28 -13.83
C LYS A 76 -1.82 -1.48 -12.98
N THR A 77 -1.67 -1.49 -11.66
CA THR A 77 -2.48 -0.72 -10.71
C THR A 77 -2.34 0.78 -10.97
N HIS A 78 -1.11 1.28 -11.09
CA HIS A 78 -0.85 2.69 -11.38
C HIS A 78 -1.46 3.12 -12.72
N ARG A 79 -1.33 2.29 -13.77
CA ARG A 79 -1.92 2.55 -15.09
C ARG A 79 -3.45 2.61 -15.04
N GLY A 80 -4.07 1.67 -14.31
CA GLY A 80 -5.52 1.65 -14.08
C GLY A 80 -6.02 2.90 -13.33
N LEU A 81 -5.33 3.31 -12.27
CA LEU A 81 -5.66 4.53 -11.53
C LEU A 81 -5.47 5.79 -12.40
N ALA A 82 -4.37 5.88 -13.13
CA ALA A 82 -4.13 7.01 -14.05
C ALA A 82 -5.19 7.10 -15.15
N GLY A 83 -5.64 5.96 -15.71
CA GLY A 83 -6.73 5.89 -16.66
C GLY A 83 -8.06 6.41 -16.09
N ARG A 84 -8.38 6.03 -14.84
CA ARG A 84 -9.58 6.53 -14.13
C ARG A 84 -9.52 8.04 -13.93
N VAL A 85 -8.39 8.57 -13.47
CA VAL A 85 -8.21 10.01 -13.24
C VAL A 85 -8.32 10.79 -14.57
N ARG A 86 -7.71 10.31 -15.65
CA ARG A 86 -7.85 10.92 -17.00
C ARG A 86 -9.31 10.90 -17.50
N GLY A 87 -10.08 9.89 -17.13
CA GLY A 87 -11.52 9.80 -17.38
C GLY A 87 -12.38 10.64 -16.43
N GLY A 88 -11.80 11.54 -15.62
CA GLY A 88 -12.52 12.41 -14.69
C GLY A 88 -13.04 11.70 -13.42
N LYS A 89 -12.63 10.45 -13.19
CA LYS A 89 -13.03 9.68 -12.01
C LYS A 89 -11.99 9.76 -10.89
N SER A 90 -12.42 9.63 -9.65
CA SER A 90 -11.49 9.53 -8.52
C SER A 90 -10.57 8.32 -8.63
N GLY A 91 -9.29 8.50 -8.35
CA GLY A 91 -8.31 7.43 -8.20
C GLY A 91 -8.45 6.64 -6.89
N GLY A 92 -9.22 7.14 -5.92
CA GLY A 92 -9.50 6.47 -4.65
C GLY A 92 -9.96 7.44 -3.56
N GLY A 93 -10.89 6.99 -2.73
CA GLY A 93 -11.39 7.72 -1.58
C GLY A 93 -12.17 9.00 -1.88
N LYS A 94 -12.65 9.65 -0.81
CA LYS A 94 -13.26 10.98 -0.85
C LYS A 94 -12.16 12.04 -0.67
N SER A 95 -12.07 13.00 -1.59
CA SER A 95 -11.26 14.21 -1.41
C SER A 95 -12.11 15.32 -0.82
N TYR A 96 -11.54 16.12 0.09
CA TYR A 96 -12.22 17.28 0.65
C TYR A 96 -12.53 18.30 -0.47
N GLY A 97 -13.75 18.80 -0.48
CA GLY A 97 -14.28 19.63 -1.58
C GLY A 97 -15.14 18.87 -2.59
N TYR A 98 -15.27 17.55 -2.43
CA TYR A 98 -16.07 16.71 -3.32
C TYR A 98 -16.96 15.74 -2.54
N ASP A 99 -18.12 15.42 -3.09
CA ASP A 99 -19.00 14.36 -2.62
C ASP A 99 -18.96 13.18 -3.60
N ILE A 100 -19.04 11.96 -3.04
CA ILE A 100 -19.08 10.73 -3.84
C ILE A 100 -20.48 10.56 -4.40
N VAL A 101 -20.59 10.48 -5.71
CA VAL A 101 -21.83 10.14 -6.39
C VAL A 101 -21.99 8.62 -6.41
N ARG A 102 -23.12 8.14 -5.93
CA ARG A 102 -23.48 6.72 -5.92
C ARG A 102 -24.52 6.47 -6.99
N GLU A 103 -24.10 5.91 -8.10
CA GLU A 103 -24.94 5.56 -9.25
C GLU A 103 -24.81 4.07 -9.52
N LEU A 104 -25.84 3.49 -10.10
CA LEU A 104 -25.82 2.14 -10.65
C LEU A 104 -25.77 2.27 -12.19
N ASP A 105 -25.08 1.35 -12.83
CA ASP A 105 -25.10 1.22 -14.29
C ASP A 105 -26.36 0.50 -14.78
N GLU A 106 -26.49 0.31 -16.08
CA GLU A 106 -27.64 -0.38 -16.70
C GLU A 106 -27.77 -1.83 -16.26
N ALA A 107 -26.71 -2.46 -15.77
CA ALA A 107 -26.69 -3.81 -15.22
C ALA A 107 -26.98 -3.86 -13.70
N GLY A 108 -27.18 -2.70 -13.04
CA GLY A 108 -27.40 -2.58 -11.60
C GLY A 108 -26.12 -2.63 -10.76
N GLU A 109 -24.94 -2.56 -11.39
CA GLU A 109 -23.65 -2.56 -10.69
C GLU A 109 -23.24 -1.14 -10.27
N PRO A 110 -22.60 -0.96 -9.09
CA PRO A 110 -22.20 0.34 -8.61
C PRO A 110 -21.12 1.01 -9.49
N VAL A 111 -21.45 2.14 -10.09
CA VAL A 111 -20.48 2.99 -10.80
C VAL A 111 -19.60 3.70 -9.76
N ARG A 112 -18.32 3.35 -9.72
CA ARG A 112 -17.37 3.85 -8.72
C ARG A 112 -16.50 4.98 -9.29
N GLY A 113 -16.25 5.98 -8.43
CA GLY A 113 -15.29 7.04 -8.71
C GLY A 113 -15.87 8.31 -9.28
N ASN A 114 -17.21 8.38 -9.50
CA ASN A 114 -17.88 9.62 -9.83
C ASN A 114 -17.92 10.53 -8.61
N GLN A 115 -17.58 11.81 -8.80
CA GLN A 115 -17.58 12.84 -7.75
C GLN A 115 -18.25 14.09 -8.26
N THR A 116 -18.93 14.79 -7.37
CA THR A 116 -19.47 16.15 -7.63
C THR A 116 -18.83 17.13 -6.64
N ILE A 117 -18.76 18.40 -7.05
CA ILE A 117 -18.21 19.45 -6.16
C ILE A 117 -19.17 19.66 -5.00
N ASN A 118 -18.64 19.62 -3.76
CA ASN A 118 -19.32 20.09 -2.58
C ASN A 118 -19.07 21.60 -2.44
N PRO A 119 -20.08 22.48 -2.65
CA PRO A 119 -19.86 23.93 -2.71
C PRO A 119 -19.28 24.50 -1.43
N ALA A 120 -19.73 24.00 -0.26
CA ALA A 120 -19.27 24.48 1.03
C ALA A 120 -17.81 24.13 1.30
N GLU A 121 -17.44 22.85 1.10
CA GLU A 121 -16.05 22.40 1.26
C GLU A 121 -15.12 23.04 0.19
N ALA A 122 -15.61 23.22 -1.05
CA ALA A 122 -14.84 23.84 -2.12
C ALA A 122 -14.50 25.31 -1.82
N GLU A 123 -15.39 26.06 -1.17
CA GLU A 123 -15.08 27.43 -0.78
C GLU A 123 -14.00 27.47 0.34
N VAL A 124 -14.03 26.53 1.25
CA VAL A 124 -12.95 26.37 2.24
C VAL A 124 -11.61 26.10 1.56
N VAL A 125 -11.59 25.19 0.56
CA VAL A 125 -10.38 24.92 -0.23
C VAL A 125 -9.87 26.19 -0.90
N ARG A 126 -10.74 26.93 -1.62
CA ARG A 126 -10.36 28.19 -2.28
C ARG A 126 -9.84 29.23 -1.28
N ARG A 127 -10.44 29.31 -0.09
CA ARG A 127 -9.97 30.18 1.00
C ARG A 127 -8.57 29.78 1.47
N ILE A 128 -8.29 28.50 1.67
CA ILE A 128 -6.97 28.00 2.06
C ILE A 128 -5.91 28.43 1.04
N PHE A 129 -6.18 28.28 -0.26
CA PHE A 129 -5.27 28.71 -1.32
C PHE A 129 -5.07 30.23 -1.31
N ARG A 130 -6.13 31.04 -1.19
CA ARG A 130 -6.04 32.51 -1.09
C ARG A 130 -5.22 32.94 0.12
N ASP A 131 -5.48 32.38 1.28
CA ASP A 131 -4.78 32.71 2.51
C ASP A 131 -3.28 32.36 2.42
N TYR A 132 -2.96 31.22 1.80
CA TYR A 132 -1.58 30.79 1.62
C TYR A 132 -0.82 31.68 0.62
N ILE A 133 -1.43 32.06 -0.51
CA ILE A 133 -0.85 33.00 -1.48
C ILE A 133 -0.62 34.38 -0.84
N ASN A 134 -1.50 34.80 0.04
CA ASN A 134 -1.36 36.06 0.81
C ASN A 134 -0.36 35.96 1.96
N GLY A 135 0.46 34.89 2.03
CA GLY A 135 1.57 34.75 2.98
C GLY A 135 1.19 34.20 4.35
N LYS A 136 -0.06 33.76 4.60
CA LYS A 136 -0.40 33.10 5.87
C LYS A 136 0.26 31.75 5.96
N SER A 137 0.85 31.43 7.10
CA SER A 137 1.44 30.10 7.33
C SER A 137 0.34 29.02 7.45
N PRO A 138 0.62 27.76 7.10
CA PRO A 138 -0.31 26.64 7.28
C PRO A 138 -0.83 26.52 8.72
N ARG A 139 -0.02 26.89 9.71
CA ARG A 139 -0.42 26.92 11.13
C ARG A 139 -1.44 28.01 11.41
N ALA A 140 -1.25 29.21 10.86
CA ALA A 140 -2.18 30.32 11.02
C ALA A 140 -3.53 30.02 10.32
N ILE A 141 -3.50 29.42 9.13
CA ILE A 141 -4.70 29.01 8.40
C ILE A 141 -5.48 27.96 9.20
N ALA A 142 -4.80 26.89 9.67
CA ALA A 142 -5.44 25.87 10.48
C ALA A 142 -6.05 26.42 11.77
N PHE A 143 -5.35 27.34 12.44
CA PHE A 143 -5.87 28.01 13.64
C PHE A 143 -7.13 28.82 13.35
N ALA A 144 -7.15 29.62 12.28
CA ALA A 144 -8.31 30.42 11.89
C ALA A 144 -9.54 29.56 11.59
N LEU A 145 -9.36 28.47 10.80
CA LEU A 145 -10.43 27.54 10.45
C LEU A 145 -11.00 26.84 11.70
N ASN A 146 -10.14 26.44 12.64
CA ASN A 146 -10.58 25.85 13.90
C ASN A 146 -11.32 26.84 14.81
N LYS A 147 -10.85 28.09 14.88
CA LYS A 147 -11.52 29.14 15.64
C LYS A 147 -12.94 29.40 15.11
N GLU A 148 -13.12 29.29 13.82
CA GLU A 148 -14.42 29.45 13.15
C GLU A 148 -15.25 28.15 13.14
N MET A 149 -14.74 27.07 13.78
CA MET A 149 -15.37 25.73 13.84
C MET A 149 -15.65 25.12 12.46
N VAL A 150 -14.87 25.46 11.46
CA VAL A 150 -14.97 24.86 10.11
C VAL A 150 -14.54 23.39 10.16
N PRO A 151 -15.40 22.42 9.78
CA PRO A 151 -15.05 21.01 9.82
C PRO A 151 -13.90 20.67 8.89
N GLY A 152 -12.91 19.89 9.37
CA GLY A 152 -11.82 19.37 8.54
C GLY A 152 -12.22 18.11 7.77
N PRO A 153 -11.32 17.58 6.91
CA PRO A 153 -11.61 16.47 5.99
C PRO A 153 -12.11 15.17 6.67
N THR A 154 -11.76 14.94 7.92
CA THR A 154 -12.17 13.76 8.69
C THR A 154 -13.19 14.05 9.77
N GLY A 155 -13.86 15.23 9.73
CA GLY A 155 -14.71 15.72 10.81
C GLY A 155 -13.93 16.17 12.05
N LYS A 156 -12.59 16.06 12.03
CA LYS A 156 -11.70 16.57 13.07
C LYS A 156 -11.25 18.00 12.75
N GLY A 157 -10.63 18.65 13.72
CA GLY A 157 -10.05 19.99 13.50
C GLY A 157 -8.92 19.98 12.45
N TRP A 158 -8.62 21.16 11.93
CA TRP A 158 -7.54 21.41 11.00
C TRP A 158 -6.19 21.38 11.69
N THR A 159 -5.19 20.82 11.03
CA THR A 159 -3.79 20.82 11.45
C THR A 159 -2.91 21.39 10.34
N PRO A 160 -1.71 21.89 10.63
CA PRO A 160 -0.78 22.33 9.59
C PRO A 160 -0.48 21.23 8.57
N SER A 161 -0.41 19.97 8.99
CA SER A 161 -0.20 18.83 8.11
C SER A 161 -1.41 18.52 7.24
N THR A 162 -2.63 18.81 7.65
CA THR A 162 -3.82 18.72 6.80
C THR A 162 -3.79 19.77 5.68
N ILE A 163 -3.26 20.95 5.96
CA ILE A 163 -3.13 22.05 4.98
C ILE A 163 -2.01 21.76 3.98
N ILE A 164 -0.74 21.65 4.46
CA ILE A 164 0.43 21.52 3.59
C ILE A 164 0.71 20.08 3.16
N GLY A 165 0.33 19.10 4.01
CA GLY A 165 0.50 17.69 3.73
C GLY A 165 1.94 17.21 3.56
N ASN A 166 2.09 16.16 2.77
CA ASN A 166 3.39 15.58 2.43
C ASN A 166 3.47 15.37 0.91
N ARG A 167 4.33 16.12 0.26
CA ARG A 167 4.50 16.10 -1.21
C ARG A 167 4.82 14.71 -1.78
N LYS A 168 5.62 13.91 -1.06
CA LYS A 168 5.96 12.55 -1.53
C LYS A 168 4.77 11.59 -1.49
N ARG A 169 3.82 11.83 -0.58
CA ARG A 169 2.60 11.03 -0.43
C ARG A 169 1.40 11.63 -1.16
N GLY A 170 1.51 12.82 -1.74
CA GLY A 170 0.40 13.53 -2.36
C GLY A 170 -0.76 13.81 -1.39
N THR A 171 -0.44 14.13 -0.12
CA THR A 171 -1.44 14.42 0.92
C THR A 171 -1.42 15.90 1.26
N GLY A 172 -2.56 16.43 1.71
CA GLY A 172 -2.74 17.84 2.06
C GLY A 172 -3.56 18.59 1.02
N ILE A 173 -4.13 19.74 1.43
CA ILE A 173 -4.96 20.57 0.53
C ILE A 173 -4.10 21.30 -0.51
N LEU A 174 -2.88 21.67 -0.16
CA LEU A 174 -1.96 22.46 -1.00
C LEU A 174 -1.03 21.61 -1.90
N ASN A 175 -1.14 20.28 -1.90
CA ASN A 175 -0.32 19.39 -2.73
C ASN A 175 -1.13 18.73 -3.85
#